data_05469854ce5804e4e7157fa554689fb3
#
_entry.id   05469854ce5804e4e7157fa554689fb3
#
_cell.length_a   1.000
_cell.length_b   1.000
_cell.length_c   1.000
_cell.angle_alpha   90.00
_cell.angle_beta   90.00
_cell.angle_gamma   90.00
#
_symmetry.space_group_name_H-M   'P 1'
#
loop_
_entity.id
_entity.type
_entity.pdbx_description
1 polymer ?
#
loop_
_entity_poly.entity_id
_entity_poly.type
_entity_poly.pdbx_seq_one_letter_code
_entity_poly.pdbx_strand_id
1 'polypeptide(L)'
;MLRQSSLLVSLVLLIDRLPWPPESTPRPRGRPKTYSDRLVMKALVIMLIRRLYTAYALLTFLAQDDAVAVQLRPLLGEHGRFPSRRTWERRLAILPQRLPGLIGYGGRQLVALLKPWVAHGRAIACDSTPLATGGGVWHKRHREQGAIPHSSIDTEAGWSKSGWHGWWYGWKLHLAVTVGAIWIPLAAELTVANRGDNEVAPLLLKQLPGDVRYVLGDTHYNDPELRQQCHRRGCELIATRRGPYPLGNGGVEVRKIFHKLRSQAIEPFNGLFKNVFEWRVKMPVKGLQRSQLLALGAVVIYQLVLLYQHEQHLPLGKDIKPLLRAA
;
A
#
# COMPACT_ATOMS: atom_id res chain seq x y z
N MET A 1 30.03 21.51 -10.27
CA MET A 1 29.26 21.02 -9.12
C MET A 1 27.93 20.48 -9.61
N LEU A 2 27.76 19.17 -9.69
CA LEU A 2 26.47 18.55 -9.91
C LEU A 2 25.57 18.90 -8.74
N ARG A 3 24.50 19.70 -8.97
CA ARG A 3 23.47 19.95 -7.96
C ARG A 3 22.92 18.57 -7.57
N GLN A 4 23.12 18.15 -6.32
CA GLN A 4 22.43 16.97 -5.79
C GLN A 4 20.93 17.22 -5.98
N SER A 5 20.31 16.43 -6.86
CA SER A 5 18.85 16.47 -7.02
C SER A 5 18.23 16.09 -5.68
N SER A 6 17.15 16.78 -5.27
CA SER A 6 16.44 16.43 -4.03
C SER A 6 15.97 14.96 -4.12
N LEU A 7 15.86 14.28 -2.98
CA LEU A 7 15.34 12.92 -2.94
C LEU A 7 13.96 12.81 -3.66
N LEU A 8 13.10 13.82 -3.49
CA LEU A 8 11.80 13.84 -4.16
C LEU A 8 11.93 13.80 -5.68
N VAL A 9 12.84 14.58 -6.26
CA VAL A 9 13.11 14.58 -7.70
C VAL A 9 13.64 13.21 -8.13
N SER A 10 14.55 12.61 -7.36
CA SER A 10 15.07 11.26 -7.61
C SER A 10 13.97 10.20 -7.61
N LEU A 11 13.07 10.21 -6.62
CA LEU A 11 11.94 9.27 -6.56
C LEU A 11 10.95 9.45 -7.71
N VAL A 12 10.72 10.70 -8.14
CA VAL A 12 9.86 10.98 -9.31
C VAL A 12 10.51 10.47 -10.60
N LEU A 13 11.81 10.62 -10.77
CA LEU A 13 12.56 10.10 -11.93
C LEU A 13 12.64 8.56 -11.94
N LEU A 14 12.69 7.93 -10.76
CA LEU A 14 12.62 6.46 -10.65
C LEU A 14 11.37 5.88 -11.29
N ILE A 15 10.23 6.59 -11.27
CA ILE A 15 8.99 6.14 -11.89
C ILE A 15 9.14 5.90 -13.39
N ASP A 16 9.95 6.67 -14.08
CA ASP A 16 10.19 6.49 -15.52
C ASP A 16 10.98 5.20 -15.81
N ARG A 17 11.83 4.80 -14.88
CA ARG A 17 12.68 3.60 -14.99
C ARG A 17 12.00 2.33 -14.46
N LEU A 18 10.92 2.45 -13.70
CA LEU A 18 10.17 1.28 -13.25
C LEU A 18 9.62 0.51 -14.45
N PRO A 19 9.80 -0.81 -14.48
CA PRO A 19 9.05 -1.62 -15.41
C PRO A 19 7.56 -1.55 -15.04
N TRP A 20 6.72 -1.25 -16.00
CA TRP A 20 5.27 -1.21 -15.82
C TRP A 20 4.65 -2.52 -16.31
N PRO A 21 3.58 -2.99 -15.65
CA PRO A 21 2.86 -4.12 -16.18
C PRO A 21 2.42 -3.79 -17.61
N PRO A 22 2.51 -4.75 -18.54
CA PRO A 22 2.08 -4.54 -19.91
C PRO A 22 0.62 -4.08 -19.92
N GLU A 23 0.30 -3.09 -20.76
CA GLU A 23 -1.09 -2.67 -20.92
C GLU A 23 -1.88 -3.86 -21.43
N SER A 24 -2.94 -4.26 -20.73
CA SER A 24 -3.82 -5.32 -21.18
C SER A 24 -4.44 -4.93 -22.52
N THR A 25 -4.19 -5.70 -23.55
CA THR A 25 -4.89 -5.64 -24.82
C THR A 25 -6.16 -6.52 -24.76
N PRO A 26 -7.30 -6.08 -25.29
CA PRO A 26 -7.51 -4.93 -26.17
C PRO A 26 -7.73 -3.63 -25.39
N ARG A 27 -7.30 -2.52 -25.99
CA ARG A 27 -7.61 -1.19 -25.43
C ARG A 27 -9.12 -1.03 -25.36
N PRO A 28 -9.67 -0.55 -24.23
CA PRO A 28 -11.08 -0.25 -24.15
C PRO A 28 -11.46 0.75 -25.25
N ARG A 29 -12.66 0.58 -25.86
CA ARG A 29 -13.18 1.52 -26.84
C ARG A 29 -13.18 2.94 -26.27
N GLY A 30 -12.69 3.92 -27.01
CA GLY A 30 -12.65 5.32 -26.63
C GLY A 30 -11.41 6.05 -27.13
N ARG A 31 -11.39 7.38 -26.92
CA ARG A 31 -10.24 8.22 -27.28
C ARG A 31 -9.01 7.81 -26.47
N PRO A 32 -7.83 7.66 -27.11
CA PRO A 32 -6.58 7.39 -26.41
C PRO A 32 -6.31 8.37 -25.28
N LYS A 33 -5.71 7.88 -24.18
CA LYS A 33 -5.33 8.74 -23.06
C LYS A 33 -4.22 9.69 -23.52
N THR A 34 -4.42 10.98 -23.31
CA THR A 34 -3.41 12.02 -23.64
C THR A 34 -2.21 11.95 -22.69
N TYR A 35 -2.41 11.52 -21.44
CA TYR A 35 -1.39 11.46 -20.40
C TYR A 35 -1.28 10.04 -19.84
N SER A 36 -0.05 9.59 -19.61
CA SER A 36 0.24 8.25 -19.11
C SER A 36 -0.16 8.05 -17.63
N ASP A 37 -0.28 6.80 -17.21
CA ASP A 37 -0.44 6.47 -15.79
C ASP A 37 0.84 6.76 -15.00
N ARG A 38 2.02 6.72 -15.66
CA ARG A 38 3.32 7.13 -15.06
C ARG A 38 3.29 8.58 -14.61
N LEU A 39 2.78 9.47 -15.46
CA LEU A 39 2.64 10.89 -15.12
C LEU A 39 1.78 11.09 -13.87
N VAL A 40 0.64 10.37 -13.79
CA VAL A 40 -0.26 10.46 -12.64
C VAL A 40 0.40 9.88 -11.37
N MET A 41 1.21 8.84 -11.50
CA MET A 41 1.98 8.29 -10.39
C MET A 41 3.04 9.28 -9.90
N LYS A 42 3.75 9.99 -10.78
CA LYS A 42 4.68 11.06 -10.39
C LYS A 42 3.98 12.13 -9.55
N ALA A 43 2.79 12.56 -9.99
CA ALA A 43 1.98 13.50 -9.23
C ALA A 43 1.60 12.95 -7.85
N LEU A 44 1.19 11.67 -7.77
CA LEU A 44 0.83 11.03 -6.50
C LEU A 44 2.02 10.96 -5.53
N VAL A 45 3.23 10.65 -6.01
CA VAL A 45 4.44 10.64 -5.19
C VAL A 45 4.72 12.03 -4.61
N ILE A 46 4.66 13.08 -5.45
CA ILE A 46 4.82 14.47 -4.99
C ILE A 46 3.76 14.81 -3.95
N MET A 47 2.50 14.49 -4.24
CA MET A 47 1.38 14.78 -3.34
C MET A 47 1.56 14.12 -1.96
N LEU A 48 1.93 12.85 -1.91
CA LEU A 48 2.09 12.13 -0.65
C LEU A 48 3.28 12.63 0.16
N ILE A 49 4.43 12.84 -0.46
CA ILE A 49 5.65 13.28 0.22
C ILE A 49 5.50 14.71 0.71
N ARG A 50 4.90 15.60 -0.09
CA ARG A 50 4.63 17.01 0.28
C ARG A 50 3.31 17.20 1.03
N ARG A 51 2.56 16.12 1.31
CA ARG A 51 1.26 16.14 2.03
C ARG A 51 0.21 17.03 1.35
N LEU A 52 0.18 16.99 0.02
CA LEU A 52 -0.77 17.70 -0.81
C LEU A 52 -1.95 16.78 -1.14
N TYR A 53 -3.11 16.98 -0.53
CA TYR A 53 -4.22 16.02 -0.64
C TYR A 53 -5.26 16.37 -1.70
N THR A 54 -4.99 17.38 -2.54
CA THR A 54 -5.86 17.81 -3.64
C THR A 54 -5.05 18.16 -4.89
N ALA A 55 -5.65 18.03 -6.07
CA ALA A 55 -5.03 18.50 -7.32
C ALA A 55 -4.77 20.01 -7.29
N TYR A 56 -5.61 20.78 -6.62
CA TYR A 56 -5.40 22.22 -6.42
C TYR A 56 -4.10 22.48 -5.64
N ALA A 57 -3.92 21.83 -4.49
CA ALA A 57 -2.69 21.98 -3.68
C ALA A 57 -1.44 21.57 -4.46
N LEU A 58 -1.51 20.51 -5.27
CA LEU A 58 -0.41 20.13 -6.15
C LEU A 58 -0.07 21.24 -7.15
N LEU A 59 -1.06 21.81 -7.82
CA LEU A 59 -0.85 22.88 -8.80
C LEU A 59 -0.33 24.15 -8.15
N THR A 60 -0.82 24.51 -6.97
CA THR A 60 -0.33 25.65 -6.18
C THR A 60 1.14 25.45 -5.78
N PHE A 61 1.52 24.26 -5.32
CA PHE A 61 2.91 23.94 -5.02
C PHE A 61 3.80 24.06 -6.26
N LEU A 62 3.38 23.49 -7.38
CA LEU A 62 4.15 23.54 -8.63
C LEU A 62 4.26 24.94 -9.24
N ALA A 63 3.37 25.87 -8.87
CA ALA A 63 3.43 27.27 -9.32
C ALA A 63 4.45 28.12 -8.52
N GLN A 64 4.96 27.63 -7.39
CA GLN A 64 5.93 28.35 -6.56
C GLN A 64 7.31 28.40 -7.22
N ASP A 65 8.08 29.44 -6.92
CA ASP A 65 9.48 29.59 -7.35
C ASP A 65 10.47 28.85 -6.41
N ASP A 66 10.00 27.80 -5.77
CA ASP A 66 10.85 26.89 -4.99
C ASP A 66 11.72 26.04 -5.90
N ALA A 67 12.99 25.84 -5.53
CA ALA A 67 13.96 25.12 -6.35
C ALA A 67 13.53 23.68 -6.70
N VAL A 68 12.79 23.02 -5.80
CA VAL A 68 12.27 21.67 -6.02
C VAL A 68 11.06 21.71 -6.94
N ALA A 69 10.14 22.66 -6.76
CA ALA A 69 8.97 22.83 -7.62
C ALA A 69 9.37 23.12 -9.07
N VAL A 70 10.39 23.98 -9.28
CA VAL A 70 10.95 24.28 -10.61
C VAL A 70 11.52 23.02 -11.29
N GLN A 71 12.21 22.13 -10.57
CA GLN A 71 12.71 20.88 -11.11
C GLN A 71 11.62 19.86 -11.40
N LEU A 72 10.55 19.83 -10.60
CA LEU A 72 9.46 18.86 -10.74
C LEU A 72 8.47 19.23 -11.86
N ARG A 73 8.26 20.52 -12.10
CA ARG A 73 7.28 21.02 -13.09
C ARG A 73 7.44 20.40 -14.49
N PRO A 74 8.63 20.35 -15.10
CA PRO A 74 8.82 19.73 -16.41
C PRO A 74 8.59 18.21 -16.41
N LEU A 75 8.81 17.54 -15.27
CA LEU A 75 8.60 16.10 -15.12
C LEU A 75 7.11 15.69 -15.10
N LEU A 76 6.20 16.65 -14.93
CA LEU A 76 4.75 16.47 -14.92
C LEU A 76 4.08 16.90 -16.24
N GLY A 77 4.85 17.12 -17.30
CA GLY A 77 4.37 17.35 -18.65
C GLY A 77 4.63 16.17 -19.57
N GLU A 78 3.77 15.96 -20.55
CA GLU A 78 3.95 14.99 -21.63
C GLU A 78 3.63 15.64 -22.97
N HIS A 79 4.41 15.33 -24.01
CA HIS A 79 4.22 15.88 -25.37
C HIS A 79 4.12 17.42 -25.40
N GLY A 80 4.95 18.12 -24.60
CA GLY A 80 4.94 19.58 -24.49
C GLY A 80 3.66 20.16 -23.82
N ARG A 81 2.82 19.34 -23.21
CA ARG A 81 1.57 19.76 -22.58
C ARG A 81 1.55 19.40 -21.11
N PHE A 82 0.94 20.29 -20.33
CA PHE A 82 0.71 20.07 -18.89
C PHE A 82 -0.79 19.79 -18.65
N PRO A 83 -1.15 18.79 -17.81
CA PRO A 83 -2.54 18.45 -17.56
C PRO A 83 -3.30 19.58 -16.84
N SER A 84 -4.54 19.83 -17.25
CA SER A 84 -5.43 20.74 -16.54
C SER A 84 -5.80 20.17 -15.15
N ARG A 85 -6.25 21.04 -14.23
CA ARG A 85 -6.74 20.64 -12.90
C ARG A 85 -7.79 19.53 -13.01
N ARG A 86 -8.78 19.68 -13.90
CA ARG A 86 -9.84 18.68 -14.12
C ARG A 86 -9.28 17.33 -14.60
N THR A 87 -8.21 17.36 -15.41
CA THR A 87 -7.52 16.15 -15.85
C THR A 87 -6.86 15.45 -14.68
N TRP A 88 -6.14 16.19 -13.81
CA TRP A 88 -5.55 15.62 -12.59
C TRP A 88 -6.61 15.01 -11.69
N GLU A 89 -7.68 15.74 -11.36
CA GLU A 89 -8.77 15.26 -10.50
C GLU A 89 -9.35 13.93 -11.03
N ARG A 90 -9.69 13.87 -12.31
CA ARG A 90 -10.24 12.67 -12.94
C ARG A 90 -9.25 11.51 -12.95
N ARG A 91 -7.99 11.76 -13.25
CA ARG A 91 -6.97 10.71 -13.35
C ARG A 91 -6.58 10.16 -11.97
N LEU A 92 -6.44 11.00 -10.98
CA LEU A 92 -6.21 10.60 -9.58
C LEU A 92 -7.39 9.81 -9.01
N ALA A 93 -8.62 10.12 -9.41
CA ALA A 93 -9.80 9.36 -9.00
C ALA A 93 -9.82 7.92 -9.55
N ILE A 94 -9.28 7.67 -10.74
CA ILE A 94 -9.25 6.34 -11.35
C ILE A 94 -8.02 5.51 -10.90
N LEU A 95 -6.93 6.16 -10.53
CA LEU A 95 -5.66 5.52 -10.21
C LEU A 95 -5.75 4.43 -9.11
N PRO A 96 -6.56 4.57 -8.03
CA PRO A 96 -6.67 3.55 -6.98
C PRO A 96 -6.96 2.14 -7.50
N GLN A 97 -7.74 2.00 -8.57
CA GLN A 97 -8.10 0.71 -9.16
C GLN A 97 -6.89 -0.04 -9.76
N ARG A 98 -5.80 0.68 -10.05
CA ARG A 98 -4.58 0.11 -10.65
C ARG A 98 -3.46 -0.10 -9.65
N LEU A 99 -3.50 0.57 -8.50
CA LEU A 99 -2.44 0.52 -7.50
C LEU A 99 -2.16 -0.90 -6.99
N PRO A 100 -3.16 -1.75 -6.70
CA PRO A 100 -2.87 -3.13 -6.26
C PRO A 100 -2.03 -3.90 -7.28
N GLY A 101 -2.38 -3.82 -8.56
CA GLY A 101 -1.61 -4.47 -9.64
C GLY A 101 -0.19 -3.92 -9.77
N LEU A 102 -0.01 -2.60 -9.61
CA LEU A 102 1.32 -1.95 -9.62
C LEU A 102 2.16 -2.38 -8.43
N ILE A 103 1.58 -2.46 -7.22
CA ILE A 103 2.24 -2.94 -6.00
C ILE A 103 2.73 -4.37 -6.20
N GLY A 104 1.85 -5.26 -6.67
CA GLY A 104 2.23 -6.65 -6.93
C GLY A 104 3.32 -6.79 -7.97
N TYR A 105 3.26 -6.01 -9.04
CA TYR A 105 4.29 -6.00 -10.08
C TYR A 105 5.62 -5.46 -9.55
N GLY A 106 5.63 -4.29 -8.93
CA GLY A 106 6.81 -3.67 -8.32
C GLY A 106 7.43 -4.54 -7.24
N GLY A 107 6.60 -5.16 -6.39
CA GLY A 107 7.05 -6.10 -5.37
C GLY A 107 7.80 -7.29 -5.95
N ARG A 108 7.30 -7.90 -7.03
CA ARG A 108 8.00 -9.01 -7.73
C ARG A 108 9.36 -8.57 -8.28
N GLN A 109 9.45 -7.37 -8.86
CA GLN A 109 10.73 -6.84 -9.36
C GLN A 109 11.72 -6.61 -8.22
N LEU A 110 11.27 -6.04 -7.10
CA LEU A 110 12.10 -5.85 -5.91
C LEU A 110 12.57 -7.18 -5.31
N VAL A 111 11.72 -8.19 -5.26
CA VAL A 111 12.12 -9.53 -4.80
C VAL A 111 13.19 -10.14 -5.69
N ALA A 112 13.05 -10.02 -7.00
CA ALA A 112 14.07 -10.51 -7.94
C ALA A 112 15.41 -9.77 -7.78
N LEU A 113 15.35 -8.45 -7.54
CA LEU A 113 16.52 -7.59 -7.38
C LEU A 113 17.20 -7.78 -6.02
N LEU A 114 16.42 -7.67 -4.93
CA LEU A 114 16.95 -7.59 -3.56
C LEU A 114 17.11 -8.95 -2.87
N LYS A 115 16.53 -10.02 -3.43
CA LYS A 115 16.59 -11.40 -2.92
C LYS A 115 16.37 -11.50 -1.40
N PRO A 116 15.21 -11.03 -0.86
CA PRO A 116 14.97 -10.86 0.57
C PRO A 116 14.86 -12.19 1.35
N TRP A 117 14.81 -13.32 0.65
CA TRP A 117 14.52 -14.62 1.22
C TRP A 117 15.64 -15.11 2.15
N VAL A 118 15.24 -15.64 3.31
CA VAL A 118 16.14 -16.26 4.28
C VAL A 118 16.04 -17.78 4.21
N ALA A 119 16.83 -18.49 5.02
CA ALA A 119 16.93 -19.95 5.05
C ALA A 119 15.60 -20.71 5.20
N HIS A 120 14.57 -20.06 5.77
CA HIS A 120 13.23 -20.67 5.95
C HIS A 120 12.40 -20.76 4.67
N GLY A 121 12.94 -20.32 3.54
CA GLY A 121 12.25 -20.35 2.26
C GLY A 121 11.46 -19.08 1.97
N ARG A 122 10.63 -19.16 0.90
CA ARG A 122 9.89 -18.01 0.36
C ARG A 122 8.57 -17.83 1.11
N ALA A 123 8.66 -17.27 2.32
CA ALA A 123 7.54 -17.00 3.19
C ALA A 123 7.08 -15.53 3.08
N ILE A 124 5.78 -15.32 3.11
CA ILE A 124 5.16 -14.01 3.24
C ILE A 124 4.29 -13.96 4.50
N ALA A 125 4.17 -12.79 5.09
CA ALA A 125 3.26 -12.54 6.20
C ALA A 125 2.10 -11.67 5.74
N CYS A 126 0.87 -12.12 6.03
CA CYS A 126 -0.36 -11.39 5.78
C CYS A 126 -0.92 -10.85 7.09
N ASP A 127 -1.39 -9.61 7.04
CA ASP A 127 -2.09 -8.96 8.15
C ASP A 127 -2.86 -7.73 7.65
N SER A 128 -3.75 -7.22 8.48
CA SER A 128 -4.40 -5.94 8.24
C SER A 128 -4.10 -4.92 9.34
N THR A 129 -3.98 -3.65 8.95
CA THR A 129 -3.77 -2.57 9.90
C THR A 129 -4.91 -1.56 9.84
N PRO A 130 -5.46 -1.12 11.01
CA PRO A 130 -6.52 -0.13 11.06
C PRO A 130 -6.00 1.24 10.66
N LEU A 131 -6.80 1.95 9.86
CA LEU A 131 -6.61 3.35 9.48
C LEU A 131 -7.91 4.10 9.77
N ALA A 132 -7.94 4.92 10.81
CA ALA A 132 -9.12 5.74 11.11
C ALA A 132 -9.34 6.77 9.99
N THR A 133 -10.61 7.00 9.61
CA THR A 133 -10.94 8.00 8.59
C THR A 133 -10.58 9.43 9.02
N GLY A 134 -10.26 10.29 8.07
CA GLY A 134 -10.10 11.73 8.29
C GLY A 134 -11.42 12.48 8.49
N GLY A 135 -12.55 11.86 8.12
CA GLY A 135 -13.88 12.41 8.31
C GLY A 135 -14.46 12.16 9.71
N GLY A 136 -15.63 12.74 9.97
CA GLY A 136 -16.43 12.47 11.14
C GLY A 136 -17.06 11.07 11.10
N VAL A 137 -17.50 10.60 12.26
CA VAL A 137 -18.09 9.27 12.43
C VAL A 137 -19.57 9.30 12.03
N TRP A 138 -20.00 8.30 11.25
CA TRP A 138 -21.38 8.04 10.94
C TRP A 138 -21.96 7.01 11.92
N HIS A 139 -22.57 7.46 13.02
CA HIS A 139 -23.12 6.59 14.04
C HIS A 139 -24.34 5.80 13.53
N LYS A 140 -24.42 4.52 13.91
CA LYS A 140 -25.51 3.63 13.54
C LYS A 140 -26.89 4.23 13.90
N ARG A 141 -27.02 4.79 15.12
CA ARG A 141 -28.23 5.45 15.59
C ARG A 141 -28.73 6.53 14.63
N HIS A 142 -27.85 7.44 14.18
CA HIS A 142 -28.25 8.53 13.28
C HIS A 142 -28.70 7.99 11.91
N ARG A 143 -28.04 6.92 11.43
CA ARG A 143 -28.39 6.25 10.17
C ARG A 143 -29.77 5.60 10.24
N GLU A 144 -30.08 4.91 11.34
CA GLU A 144 -31.38 4.27 11.59
C GLU A 144 -32.51 5.28 11.78
N GLN A 145 -32.21 6.47 12.27
CA GLN A 145 -33.13 7.58 12.39
C GLN A 145 -33.32 8.37 11.09
N GLY A 146 -32.70 7.97 9.98
CA GLY A 146 -32.78 8.66 8.70
C GLY A 146 -32.13 10.06 8.69
N ALA A 147 -31.22 10.33 9.66
CA ALA A 147 -30.55 11.63 9.72
C ALA A 147 -29.72 11.89 8.45
N ILE A 148 -29.75 13.12 7.95
CA ILE A 148 -28.88 13.54 6.83
C ILE A 148 -27.47 13.81 7.36
N PRO A 149 -26.42 13.13 6.85
CA PRO A 149 -25.08 13.33 7.35
C PRO A 149 -24.53 14.71 6.98
N HIS A 150 -23.91 15.37 7.95
CA HIS A 150 -23.16 16.59 7.69
C HIS A 150 -21.98 16.29 6.70
N SER A 151 -21.61 17.29 5.89
CA SER A 151 -20.57 17.15 4.86
C SER A 151 -19.19 16.72 5.40
N SER A 152 -18.89 16.89 6.69
CA SER A 152 -17.67 16.43 7.35
C SER A 152 -17.68 14.93 7.68
N ILE A 153 -18.87 14.28 7.74
CA ILE A 153 -19.01 12.86 8.06
C ILE A 153 -18.54 12.00 6.89
N ASP A 154 -17.83 10.92 7.21
CA ASP A 154 -17.44 9.93 6.21
C ASP A 154 -18.46 8.79 6.20
N THR A 155 -19.36 8.80 5.22
CA THR A 155 -20.44 7.80 5.11
C THR A 155 -19.99 6.48 4.48
N GLU A 156 -18.78 6.43 3.89
CA GLU A 156 -18.25 5.23 3.23
C GLU A 156 -17.40 4.38 4.18
N ALA A 157 -16.92 4.95 5.28
CA ALA A 157 -16.14 4.25 6.30
C ALA A 157 -17.01 3.28 7.11
N GLY A 158 -16.37 2.33 7.79
CA GLY A 158 -17.05 1.33 8.61
C GLY A 158 -16.51 1.25 10.04
N TRP A 159 -17.32 0.67 10.92
CA TRP A 159 -16.92 0.33 12.28
C TRP A 159 -16.24 -1.03 12.33
N SER A 160 -15.18 -1.14 13.11
CA SER A 160 -14.57 -2.40 13.48
C SER A 160 -14.01 -2.34 14.89
N LYS A 161 -13.67 -3.51 15.45
CA LYS A 161 -13.13 -3.66 16.81
C LYS A 161 -11.96 -4.62 16.80
N SER A 162 -10.89 -4.29 17.51
CA SER A 162 -9.81 -5.24 17.84
C SER A 162 -9.53 -5.22 19.34
N GLY A 163 -8.87 -6.28 19.84
CA GLY A 163 -8.45 -6.34 21.24
C GLY A 163 -7.47 -5.23 21.62
N TRP A 164 -6.61 -4.80 20.68
CA TRP A 164 -5.59 -3.78 20.90
C TRP A 164 -6.09 -2.35 20.73
N HIS A 165 -6.90 -2.10 19.67
CA HIS A 165 -7.30 -0.74 19.29
C HIS A 165 -8.70 -0.34 19.82
N GLY A 166 -9.43 -1.29 20.43
CA GLY A 166 -10.83 -1.07 20.79
C GLY A 166 -11.68 -0.87 19.53
N TRP A 167 -12.68 0.01 19.62
CA TRP A 167 -13.52 0.40 18.49
C TRP A 167 -12.85 1.50 17.67
N TRP A 168 -12.86 1.37 16.32
CA TRP A 168 -12.47 2.44 15.40
C TRP A 168 -13.42 2.54 14.23
N TYR A 169 -13.43 3.70 13.60
CA TYR A 169 -14.24 3.99 12.42
C TYR A 169 -13.30 4.40 11.26
N GLY A 170 -13.35 3.67 10.14
CA GLY A 170 -12.45 3.93 9.03
C GLY A 170 -12.27 2.74 8.10
N TRP A 171 -11.00 2.39 7.86
CA TRP A 171 -10.53 1.46 6.84
C TRP A 171 -9.61 0.40 7.42
N LYS A 172 -9.44 -0.70 6.70
CA LYS A 172 -8.36 -1.67 6.90
C LYS A 172 -7.44 -1.67 5.68
N LEU A 173 -6.15 -1.48 5.90
CA LEU A 173 -5.13 -1.75 4.90
C LEU A 173 -4.63 -3.18 5.11
N HIS A 174 -4.97 -4.06 4.17
CA HIS A 174 -4.53 -5.45 4.13
C HIS A 174 -3.24 -5.51 3.34
N LEU A 175 -2.25 -6.23 3.85
CA LEU A 175 -0.90 -6.30 3.31
C LEU A 175 -0.39 -7.73 3.28
N ALA A 176 0.42 -8.04 2.28
CA ALA A 176 1.28 -9.21 2.26
C ALA A 176 2.72 -8.74 2.04
N VAL A 177 3.61 -9.07 2.97
CA VAL A 177 5.02 -8.65 2.92
C VAL A 177 5.95 -9.86 3.03
N THR A 178 7.14 -9.76 2.46
CA THR A 178 8.18 -10.80 2.58
C THR A 178 8.60 -10.98 4.05
N VAL A 179 8.82 -12.23 4.43
CA VAL A 179 9.44 -12.59 5.70
C VAL A 179 10.93 -12.76 5.47
N GLY A 180 11.73 -11.86 6.02
CA GLY A 180 13.17 -11.85 5.81
C GLY A 180 13.85 -10.60 6.35
N ALA A 181 15.08 -10.37 5.91
CA ALA A 181 15.88 -9.21 6.33
C ALA A 181 15.31 -7.88 5.80
N ILE A 182 14.57 -7.92 4.69
CA ILE A 182 13.96 -6.77 4.03
C ILE A 182 12.47 -7.05 3.85
N TRP A 183 11.63 -6.13 4.30
CA TRP A 183 10.18 -6.23 4.16
C TRP A 183 9.74 -5.60 2.84
N ILE A 184 9.37 -6.43 1.87
CA ILE A 184 8.89 -5.98 0.57
C ILE A 184 7.39 -6.23 0.50
N PRO A 185 6.54 -5.20 0.39
CA PRO A 185 5.12 -5.39 0.11
C PRO A 185 4.93 -6.04 -1.27
N LEU A 186 4.21 -7.17 -1.31
CA LEU A 186 3.91 -7.92 -2.53
C LEU A 186 2.46 -7.80 -2.94
N ALA A 187 1.58 -7.50 -1.99
CA ALA A 187 0.17 -7.25 -2.23
C ALA A 187 -0.36 -6.24 -1.21
N ALA A 188 -1.31 -5.43 -1.65
CA ALA A 188 -2.01 -4.49 -0.78
C ALA A 188 -3.44 -4.24 -1.28
N GLU A 189 -4.38 -4.17 -0.33
CA GLU A 189 -5.76 -3.79 -0.57
C GLU A 189 -6.26 -2.89 0.56
N LEU A 190 -7.04 -1.86 0.23
CA LEU A 190 -7.73 -1.05 1.25
C LEU A 190 -9.23 -1.29 1.17
N THR A 191 -9.82 -1.67 2.29
CA THR A 191 -11.26 -1.93 2.41
C THR A 191 -11.90 -1.14 3.55
N VAL A 192 -13.23 -1.17 3.58
CA VAL A 192 -13.99 -0.69 4.75
C VAL A 192 -13.60 -1.53 5.97
N ALA A 193 -13.51 -0.92 7.16
CA ALA A 193 -12.96 -1.56 8.36
C ALA A 193 -13.70 -2.84 8.81
N ASN A 194 -14.96 -3.02 8.46
CA ASN A 194 -15.75 -4.19 8.81
C ASN A 194 -15.56 -5.41 7.90
N ARG A 195 -14.75 -5.31 6.81
CA ARG A 195 -14.41 -6.47 5.97
C ARG A 195 -13.50 -7.43 6.74
N GLY A 196 -13.81 -8.72 6.66
CA GLY A 196 -13.00 -9.80 7.25
C GLY A 196 -11.66 -9.97 6.51
N ASP A 197 -10.63 -10.32 7.25
CA ASP A 197 -9.30 -10.51 6.65
C ASP A 197 -9.27 -11.74 5.73
N ASN A 198 -10.00 -12.80 6.07
CA ASN A 198 -10.20 -13.98 5.21
C ASN A 198 -10.96 -13.66 3.93
N GLU A 199 -11.90 -12.70 3.92
CA GLU A 199 -12.62 -12.27 2.71
C GLU A 199 -11.71 -11.53 1.71
N VAL A 200 -10.70 -10.82 2.22
CA VAL A 200 -9.78 -10.02 1.40
C VAL A 200 -8.53 -10.81 1.00
N ALA A 201 -8.15 -11.81 1.78
CA ALA A 201 -6.99 -12.65 1.53
C ALA A 201 -6.92 -13.23 0.10
N PRO A 202 -8.01 -13.70 -0.54
CA PRO A 202 -7.99 -14.15 -1.93
C PRO A 202 -7.51 -13.09 -2.92
N LEU A 203 -7.81 -11.80 -2.67
CA LEU A 203 -7.35 -10.69 -3.51
C LEU A 203 -5.84 -10.49 -3.36
N LEU A 204 -5.31 -10.59 -2.13
CA LEU A 204 -3.88 -10.53 -1.88
C LEU A 204 -3.17 -11.71 -2.56
N LEU A 205 -3.69 -12.93 -2.41
CA LEU A 205 -3.10 -14.12 -3.02
C LEU A 205 -2.93 -14.00 -4.54
N LYS A 206 -3.89 -13.39 -5.24
CA LYS A 206 -3.82 -13.18 -6.70
C LYS A 206 -2.63 -12.33 -7.13
N GLN A 207 -2.14 -11.44 -6.27
CA GLN A 207 -1.04 -10.51 -6.56
C GLN A 207 0.34 -11.13 -6.28
N LEU A 208 0.40 -12.22 -5.48
CA LEU A 208 1.65 -12.83 -5.04
C LEU A 208 2.41 -13.50 -6.18
N PRO A 209 3.76 -13.53 -6.11
CA PRO A 209 4.58 -14.33 -7.00
C PRO A 209 4.20 -15.83 -6.92
N GLY A 210 4.35 -16.56 -8.02
CA GLY A 210 4.04 -18.00 -8.08
C GLY A 210 5.01 -18.89 -7.30
N ASP A 211 6.14 -18.33 -6.89
CA ASP A 211 7.21 -19.05 -6.17
C ASP A 211 7.15 -18.90 -4.64
N VAL A 212 6.12 -18.22 -4.11
CA VAL A 212 5.83 -18.18 -2.66
C VAL A 212 5.49 -19.60 -2.19
N ARG A 213 6.13 -20.03 -1.09
CA ARG A 213 5.92 -21.36 -0.50
C ARG A 213 5.03 -21.33 0.74
N TYR A 214 5.15 -20.29 1.55
CA TYR A 214 4.41 -20.15 2.79
C TYR A 214 3.70 -18.82 2.89
N VAL A 215 2.41 -18.89 3.25
CA VAL A 215 1.56 -17.73 3.56
C VAL A 215 1.28 -17.77 5.06
N LEU A 216 1.79 -16.80 5.81
CA LEU A 216 1.67 -16.74 7.25
C LEU A 216 0.58 -15.75 7.64
N GLY A 217 -0.46 -16.24 8.33
CA GLY A 217 -1.57 -15.43 8.84
C GLY A 217 -1.80 -15.58 10.33
N ASP A 218 -2.60 -14.72 10.91
CA ASP A 218 -3.13 -14.91 12.26
C ASP A 218 -4.38 -15.82 12.26
N THR A 219 -5.11 -15.85 13.38
CA THR A 219 -6.32 -16.69 13.52
C THR A 219 -7.44 -16.32 12.56
N HIS A 220 -7.51 -15.07 12.06
CA HIS A 220 -8.51 -14.61 11.12
C HIS A 220 -8.30 -15.16 9.70
N TYR A 221 -7.07 -15.60 9.38
CA TYR A 221 -6.73 -16.28 8.13
C TYR A 221 -6.93 -17.79 8.19
N ASN A 222 -7.31 -18.37 9.34
CA ASN A 222 -7.52 -19.82 9.47
C ASN A 222 -8.87 -20.24 8.87
N ASP A 223 -8.94 -20.23 7.57
CA ASP A 223 -10.11 -20.49 6.76
C ASP A 223 -9.85 -21.68 5.82
N PRO A 224 -10.76 -22.68 5.75
CA PRO A 224 -10.58 -23.87 4.92
C PRO A 224 -10.51 -23.55 3.42
N GLU A 225 -11.31 -22.61 2.95
CA GLU A 225 -11.33 -22.24 1.53
C GLU A 225 -10.04 -21.52 1.14
N LEU A 226 -9.58 -20.61 1.98
CA LEU A 226 -8.30 -19.93 1.77
C LEU A 226 -7.12 -20.92 1.77
N ARG A 227 -7.17 -21.95 2.63
CA ARG A 227 -6.18 -23.03 2.66
C ARG A 227 -6.18 -23.80 1.32
N GLN A 228 -7.35 -24.13 0.81
CA GLN A 228 -7.48 -24.80 -0.49
C GLN A 228 -6.97 -23.91 -1.64
N GLN A 229 -7.23 -22.60 -1.59
CA GLN A 229 -6.71 -21.66 -2.60
C GLN A 229 -5.18 -21.59 -2.57
N CYS A 230 -4.57 -21.56 -1.38
CA CYS A 230 -3.12 -21.61 -1.22
C CYS A 230 -2.56 -22.92 -1.79
N HIS A 231 -3.15 -24.06 -1.45
CA HIS A 231 -2.73 -25.37 -1.95
C HIS A 231 -2.78 -25.46 -3.49
N ARG A 232 -3.87 -24.96 -4.12
CA ARG A 232 -3.98 -24.88 -5.59
C ARG A 232 -2.88 -24.04 -6.24
N ARG A 233 -2.30 -23.10 -5.50
CA ARG A 233 -1.17 -22.26 -5.95
C ARG A 233 0.21 -22.88 -5.63
N GLY A 234 0.26 -24.05 -5.05
CA GLY A 234 1.51 -24.69 -4.60
C GLY A 234 2.15 -24.02 -3.40
N CYS A 235 1.37 -23.32 -2.57
CA CYS A 235 1.84 -22.73 -1.31
C CYS A 235 1.03 -23.27 -0.11
N GLU A 236 1.64 -23.23 1.07
CA GLU A 236 1.04 -23.67 2.32
C GLU A 236 0.59 -22.49 3.16
N LEU A 237 -0.69 -22.50 3.59
CA LEU A 237 -1.20 -21.53 4.55
C LEU A 237 -0.91 -21.98 5.98
N ILE A 238 -0.10 -21.20 6.68
CA ILE A 238 0.21 -21.40 8.10
C ILE A 238 -0.45 -20.27 8.88
N ALA A 239 -1.64 -20.56 9.40
CA ALA A 239 -2.39 -19.65 10.25
C ALA A 239 -2.49 -20.23 11.66
N THR A 240 -2.43 -19.37 12.67
CA THR A 240 -2.65 -19.77 14.06
C THR A 240 -4.08 -20.28 14.23
N ARG A 241 -4.26 -21.25 15.12
CA ARG A 241 -5.58 -21.82 15.44
C ARG A 241 -5.95 -21.53 16.90
N ARG A 242 -7.20 -21.24 17.15
CA ARG A 242 -7.74 -21.20 18.52
C ARG A 242 -7.95 -22.63 19.01
N GLY A 243 -7.50 -22.92 20.23
CA GLY A 243 -7.65 -24.23 20.88
C GLY A 243 -6.43 -25.16 20.72
N PRO A 244 -6.51 -26.37 21.29
CA PRO A 244 -5.39 -27.30 21.27
C PRO A 244 -5.05 -27.76 19.86
N TYR A 245 -3.76 -27.90 19.58
CA TYR A 245 -3.28 -28.41 18.30
C TYR A 245 -3.41 -29.94 18.28
N PRO A 246 -4.08 -30.52 17.28
CA PRO A 246 -4.23 -31.98 17.17
C PRO A 246 -2.95 -32.67 16.67
N LEU A 247 -1.90 -31.90 16.39
CA LEU A 247 -0.61 -32.39 15.92
C LEU A 247 0.32 -32.63 17.12
N GLY A 248 1.11 -33.72 17.09
CA GLY A 248 2.12 -34.00 18.08
C GLY A 248 3.10 -32.82 18.28
N ASN A 249 3.94 -32.92 19.31
CA ASN A 249 4.81 -31.84 19.79
C ASN A 249 5.64 -31.15 18.68
N GLY A 250 6.12 -31.87 17.68
CA GLY A 250 6.87 -31.32 16.56
C GLY A 250 6.06 -30.33 15.69
N GLY A 251 4.77 -30.61 15.48
CA GLY A 251 3.90 -29.69 14.72
C GLY A 251 3.61 -28.39 15.46
N VAL A 252 3.58 -28.43 16.80
CA VAL A 252 3.42 -27.24 17.65
C VAL A 252 4.65 -26.35 17.55
N GLU A 253 5.85 -26.89 17.60
CA GLU A 253 7.11 -26.14 17.53
C GLU A 253 7.28 -25.45 16.16
N VAL A 254 7.02 -26.15 15.07
CA VAL A 254 7.07 -25.56 13.72
C VAL A 254 6.12 -24.36 13.60
N ARG A 255 4.88 -24.47 14.11
CA ARG A 255 3.93 -23.37 14.10
C ARG A 255 4.35 -22.19 14.96
N LYS A 256 4.98 -22.41 16.12
CA LYS A 256 5.54 -21.33 16.94
C LYS A 256 6.62 -20.57 16.18
N ILE A 257 7.50 -21.26 15.45
CA ILE A 257 8.52 -20.63 14.60
C ILE A 257 7.87 -19.73 13.56
N PHE A 258 6.89 -20.23 12.81
CA PHE A 258 6.22 -19.44 11.78
C PHE A 258 5.42 -18.27 12.35
N HIS A 259 4.78 -18.43 13.51
CA HIS A 259 4.12 -17.32 14.20
C HIS A 259 5.11 -16.22 14.58
N LYS A 260 6.27 -16.58 15.12
CA LYS A 260 7.35 -15.64 15.44
C LYS A 260 7.84 -14.92 14.18
N LEU A 261 8.07 -15.65 13.10
CA LEU A 261 8.49 -15.06 11.82
C LEU A 261 7.46 -14.07 11.28
N ARG A 262 6.16 -14.39 11.35
CA ARG A 262 5.08 -13.49 10.97
C ARG A 262 5.14 -12.20 11.78
N SER A 263 5.14 -12.31 13.10
CA SER A 263 5.13 -11.14 13.99
C SER A 263 6.37 -10.27 13.82
N GLN A 264 7.53 -10.86 13.55
CA GLN A 264 8.77 -10.11 13.29
C GLN A 264 8.79 -9.38 11.94
N ALA A 265 7.92 -9.73 10.99
CA ALA A 265 7.84 -9.09 9.70
C ALA A 265 6.68 -8.07 9.61
N ILE A 266 5.45 -8.53 9.78
CA ILE A 266 4.28 -7.69 9.44
C ILE A 266 3.95 -6.66 10.50
N GLU A 267 4.11 -6.97 11.79
CA GLU A 267 3.78 -6.03 12.86
C GLU A 267 4.73 -4.81 12.88
N PRO A 268 6.07 -5.00 12.82
CA PRO A 268 6.99 -3.88 12.68
C PRO A 268 6.78 -3.10 11.39
N PHE A 269 6.47 -3.79 10.27
CA PHE A 269 6.15 -3.11 9.02
C PHE A 269 4.94 -2.20 9.16
N ASN A 270 3.83 -2.68 9.73
CA ASN A 270 2.62 -1.91 9.96
C ASN A 270 2.89 -0.69 10.86
N GLY A 271 3.70 -0.87 11.90
CA GLY A 271 4.14 0.21 12.79
C GLY A 271 4.99 1.26 12.07
N LEU A 272 5.98 0.82 11.30
CA LEU A 272 6.85 1.66 10.47
C LEU A 272 6.02 2.46 9.47
N PHE A 273 5.15 1.79 8.72
CA PHE A 273 4.31 2.39 7.68
C PHE A 273 3.45 3.53 8.22
N LYS A 274 2.70 3.29 9.31
CA LYS A 274 1.90 4.34 9.96
C LYS A 274 2.75 5.47 10.53
N ASN A 275 3.97 5.19 10.98
CA ASN A 275 4.89 6.20 11.50
C ASN A 275 5.48 7.07 10.39
N VAL A 276 5.86 6.46 9.26
CA VAL A 276 6.43 7.16 8.09
C VAL A 276 5.44 8.18 7.54
N PHE A 277 4.18 7.76 7.33
CA PHE A 277 3.13 8.61 6.76
C PHE A 277 2.31 9.38 7.80
N GLU A 278 2.64 9.24 9.10
CA GLU A 278 2.00 9.93 10.22
C GLU A 278 0.49 9.66 10.37
N TRP A 279 0.05 8.45 10.00
CA TRP A 279 -1.36 8.02 10.07
C TRP A 279 -1.68 7.19 11.32
N ARG A 280 -0.98 7.42 12.42
CA ARG A 280 -1.23 6.72 13.70
C ARG A 280 -2.56 7.08 14.32
N VAL A 281 -3.01 8.33 14.15
CA VAL A 281 -4.26 8.83 14.72
C VAL A 281 -5.38 8.69 13.70
N LYS A 282 -5.25 9.31 12.53
CA LYS A 282 -6.22 9.22 11.44
C LYS A 282 -5.59 9.59 10.10
N MET A 283 -6.25 9.16 9.02
CA MET A 283 -5.89 9.58 7.67
C MET A 283 -6.23 11.05 7.43
N PRO A 284 -5.50 11.73 6.51
CA PRO A 284 -5.76 13.14 6.22
C PRO A 284 -6.97 13.38 5.29
N VAL A 285 -7.63 12.33 4.84
CA VAL A 285 -8.75 12.40 3.88
C VAL A 285 -9.93 11.55 4.34
N LYS A 286 -11.11 11.81 3.77
CA LYS A 286 -12.30 10.99 3.89
C LYS A 286 -12.71 10.39 2.55
N GLY A 287 -13.53 9.34 2.59
CA GLY A 287 -14.02 8.60 1.43
C GLY A 287 -13.07 7.49 0.99
N LEU A 288 -13.64 6.37 0.53
CA LEU A 288 -12.90 5.16 0.19
C LEU A 288 -11.85 5.42 -0.91
N GLN A 289 -12.27 6.04 -1.99
CA GLN A 289 -11.41 6.25 -3.15
C GLN A 289 -10.16 7.10 -2.84
N ARG A 290 -10.30 8.18 -2.06
CA ARG A 290 -9.18 9.02 -1.65
C ARG A 290 -8.28 8.28 -0.64
N SER A 291 -8.89 7.54 0.27
CA SER A 291 -8.16 6.73 1.24
C SER A 291 -7.36 5.61 0.55
N GLN A 292 -7.95 4.95 -0.47
CA GLN A 292 -7.23 3.99 -1.32
C GLN A 292 -6.06 4.65 -2.06
N LEU A 293 -6.29 5.82 -2.67
CA LEU A 293 -5.24 6.54 -3.37
C LEU A 293 -4.03 6.80 -2.47
N LEU A 294 -4.25 7.28 -1.26
CA LEU A 294 -3.18 7.60 -0.33
C LEU A 294 -2.54 6.34 0.26
N ALA A 295 -3.33 5.40 0.78
CA ALA A 295 -2.78 4.23 1.44
C ALA A 295 -2.01 3.30 0.48
N LEU A 296 -2.57 3.00 -0.68
CA LEU A 296 -1.90 2.18 -1.68
C LEU A 296 -0.74 2.94 -2.36
N GLY A 297 -0.89 4.24 -2.59
CA GLY A 297 0.19 5.10 -3.07
C GLY A 297 1.38 5.14 -2.11
N ALA A 298 1.13 5.16 -0.81
CA ALA A 298 2.17 5.08 0.21
C ALA A 298 2.93 3.74 0.18
N VAL A 299 2.24 2.63 -0.12
CA VAL A 299 2.91 1.33 -0.34
C VAL A 299 3.84 1.39 -1.55
N VAL A 300 3.42 2.02 -2.65
CA VAL A 300 4.29 2.23 -3.83
C VAL A 300 5.49 3.12 -3.47
N ILE A 301 5.29 4.20 -2.70
CA ILE A 301 6.42 5.05 -2.25
C ILE A 301 7.41 4.24 -1.42
N TYR A 302 6.93 3.37 -0.53
CA TYR A 302 7.81 2.49 0.23
C TYR A 302 8.65 1.60 -0.71
N GLN A 303 8.05 1.02 -1.74
CA GLN A 303 8.77 0.23 -2.76
C GLN A 303 9.78 1.09 -3.54
N LEU A 304 9.43 2.32 -3.90
CA LEU A 304 10.35 3.27 -4.55
C LEU A 304 11.55 3.63 -3.66
N VAL A 305 11.33 3.79 -2.35
CA VAL A 305 12.42 4.08 -1.40
C VAL A 305 13.36 2.89 -1.30
N LEU A 306 12.86 1.65 -1.27
CA LEU A 306 13.73 0.45 -1.30
C LEU A 306 14.58 0.41 -2.57
N LEU A 307 13.99 0.72 -3.72
CA LEU A 307 14.73 0.79 -4.98
C LEU A 307 15.79 1.90 -4.96
N TYR A 308 15.42 3.09 -4.47
CA TYR A 308 16.36 4.21 -4.30
C TYR A 308 17.52 3.82 -3.37
N GLN A 309 17.22 3.23 -2.22
CA GLN A 309 18.26 2.78 -1.28
C GLN A 309 19.20 1.76 -1.92
N HIS A 310 18.67 0.83 -2.71
CA HIS A 310 19.49 -0.14 -3.44
C HIS A 310 20.42 0.54 -4.45
N GLU A 311 19.90 1.47 -5.26
CA GLU A 311 20.70 2.20 -6.26
C GLU A 311 21.76 3.12 -5.63
N GLN A 312 21.48 3.64 -4.44
CA GLN A 312 22.42 4.51 -3.71
C GLN A 312 23.30 3.73 -2.72
N HIS A 313 23.25 2.40 -2.73
CA HIS A 313 23.99 1.53 -1.80
C HIS A 313 23.75 1.87 -0.32
N LEU A 314 22.53 2.33 0.01
CA LEU A 314 22.11 2.65 1.38
C LEU A 314 21.55 1.40 2.10
N PRO A 315 21.51 1.39 3.44
CA PRO A 315 20.90 0.30 4.20
C PRO A 315 19.41 0.14 3.86
N LEU A 316 19.05 -1.04 3.32
CA LEU A 316 17.70 -1.32 2.83
C LEU A 316 16.66 -1.38 3.94
N GLY A 317 15.55 -0.69 3.76
CA GLY A 317 14.42 -0.67 4.71
C GLY A 317 14.67 0.11 6.00
N LYS A 318 15.85 0.75 6.14
CA LYS A 318 16.20 1.59 7.29
C LYS A 318 16.03 3.08 6.96
N ASP A 319 15.87 3.88 7.99
CA ASP A 319 15.83 5.35 7.91
C ASP A 319 14.85 5.95 6.88
N ILE A 320 13.79 5.20 6.53
CA ILE A 320 12.81 5.63 5.53
C ILE A 320 12.13 6.93 5.92
N LYS A 321 11.76 7.09 7.21
CA LYS A 321 11.09 8.31 7.68
C LYS A 321 12.00 9.55 7.61
N PRO A 322 13.24 9.53 8.10
CA PRO A 322 14.18 10.62 7.90
C PRO A 322 14.40 10.96 6.42
N LEU A 323 14.59 9.94 5.58
CA LEU A 323 14.74 10.13 4.14
C LEU A 323 13.55 10.88 3.52
N LEU A 324 12.32 10.43 3.76
CA LEU A 324 11.12 11.05 3.20
C LEU A 324 10.82 12.44 3.79
N ARG A 325 11.31 12.75 5.00
CA ARG A 325 11.20 14.09 5.56
C ARG A 325 12.19 15.09 4.98
N ALA A 326 13.33 14.60 4.51
CA ALA A 326 14.34 15.40 3.82
C ALA A 326 14.03 15.65 2.34
N ALA A 327 13.01 14.97 1.80
CA ALA A 327 12.54 15.10 0.43
C ALA A 327 11.57 16.27 0.29
#